data_705a52757b856153a07f3251dc378bb5
#
_entry.id   705a52757b856153a07f3251dc378bb5
#
_cell.length_a   1.000
_cell.length_b   1.000
_cell.length_c   1.000
_cell.angle_alpha   90.00
_cell.angle_beta   90.00
_cell.angle_gamma   90.00
#
_symmetry.space_group_name_H-M   'P 1'
#
loop_
_entity.id
_entity.type
_entity.pdbx_description
1 polymer ?
#
loop_
_entity_poly.entity_id
_entity_poly.type
_entity_poly.pdbx_seq_one_letter_code
_entity_poly.pdbx_strand_id
1 'polypeptide(L)'
;MSVPLNAPHATPLSAAAALDAEALWKATQQLVDRLLGAIESEDALDACLDVLVDVLGADRGLLLLRGSDGAVLVANGRGRGRALTTAEREEASRTVVREAMEKRHCVQWDPLTAAPTSGSFVSLGIVSALAAPLFVAGSREHLRGALYVDFRDRRKFVSDRHVEFFATASLLVGAALEQHDRSQGMREQLREVQSHCMEARQTPPLADLLAFPSMRGIKEEIASALSADTPILITGESGTGKTLLAQAIAEASGRRPIVRAVLGASDDLNTITSELFGHERGSFSGAASKRMGLAEFADGGTLILDEILNLPPHAQQLLLDFTQFGTYRPLGYSRAEPKRASVRLIAATNGDLRAAIRERRFREDLYYRVAAVTLDLPPLRDRREDIPALTESTLRRVDPGRSWTLSVPLRKLLVSPALDWSGNVRQLERAIERARQRAVARDPEATVLTPEHHESRDVDHASIDQAQEQAATPESSDAIGVAWQKLQAERGRLDDLEKTMLRKALDASGGVVAQVARDIGIARTTLSSRMDALGLREPKR
;
A
#
# COMPACT_ATOMS: atom_id res chain seq x y z
N MET A 1 19.57 -44.15 78.25
CA MET A 1 19.74 -42.69 78.29
C MET A 1 19.64 -42.14 76.87
N SER A 2 18.47 -41.71 76.50
CA SER A 2 18.14 -41.21 75.16
C SER A 2 18.13 -39.70 75.23
N VAL A 3 18.89 -39.05 74.36
CA VAL A 3 18.90 -37.61 74.16
C VAL A 3 17.97 -37.33 73.00
N PRO A 4 16.96 -36.44 73.09
CA PRO A 4 16.13 -36.08 71.98
C PRO A 4 16.81 -34.98 71.16
N LEU A 5 16.95 -35.21 69.84
CA LEU A 5 17.32 -34.20 68.88
C LEU A 5 16.13 -33.26 68.69
N ASN A 6 16.31 -32.02 69.15
CA ASN A 6 15.42 -30.92 68.81
C ASN A 6 15.64 -30.48 67.34
N ALA A 7 14.69 -30.77 66.44
CA ALA A 7 14.62 -30.16 65.10
C ALA A 7 14.04 -28.76 65.24
N PRO A 8 14.60 -27.73 64.57
CA PRO A 8 13.99 -26.40 64.54
C PRO A 8 12.73 -26.44 63.74
N HIS A 9 11.63 -26.04 64.39
CA HIS A 9 10.35 -25.74 63.69
C HIS A 9 10.56 -24.72 62.59
N ALA A 10 10.50 -25.19 61.33
CA ALA A 10 10.33 -24.32 60.21
C ALA A 10 8.95 -23.64 60.35
N THR A 11 8.98 -22.37 60.63
CA THR A 11 7.80 -21.50 60.56
C THR A 11 7.21 -21.60 59.15
N PRO A 12 5.92 -21.91 58.96
CA PRO A 12 5.34 -21.92 57.65
C PRO A 12 5.44 -20.49 57.10
N LEU A 13 6.19 -20.34 55.99
CA LEU A 13 6.18 -19.13 55.20
C LEU A 13 4.73 -18.77 54.92
N SER A 14 4.38 -17.57 55.37
CA SER A 14 3.11 -16.88 55.17
C SER A 14 2.55 -17.22 53.79
N ALA A 15 1.30 -17.65 53.75
CA ALA A 15 0.50 -17.83 52.52
C ALA A 15 0.53 -16.54 51.71
N ALA A 16 1.56 -16.39 50.88
CA ALA A 16 1.57 -15.43 49.81
C ALA A 16 0.41 -15.84 48.90
N ALA A 17 -0.53 -14.95 48.72
CA ALA A 17 -1.84 -15.09 48.12
C ALA A 17 -1.82 -16.10 46.94
N ALA A 18 -2.27 -17.32 47.22
CA ALA A 18 -2.61 -18.27 46.20
C ALA A 18 -3.68 -17.57 45.35
N LEU A 19 -3.41 -17.33 44.09
CA LEU A 19 -4.43 -16.82 43.16
C LEU A 19 -5.63 -17.76 43.26
N ASP A 20 -6.73 -17.26 43.83
CA ASP A 20 -7.97 -17.99 43.94
C ASP A 20 -8.51 -18.25 42.51
N ALA A 21 -9.15 -19.40 42.33
CA ALA A 21 -9.75 -19.75 41.03
C ALA A 21 -10.72 -18.66 40.51
N GLU A 22 -11.38 -17.97 41.43
CA GLU A 22 -12.27 -16.84 41.09
C GLU A 22 -11.50 -15.63 40.56
N ALA A 23 -10.34 -15.30 41.12
CA ALA A 23 -9.49 -14.22 40.65
C ALA A 23 -8.92 -14.51 39.26
N LEU A 24 -8.49 -15.75 39.02
CA LEU A 24 -8.03 -16.17 37.69
C LEU A 24 -9.16 -16.14 36.64
N TRP A 25 -10.37 -16.54 37.01
CA TRP A 25 -11.53 -16.45 36.14
C TRP A 25 -11.87 -15.01 35.76
N LYS A 26 -11.91 -14.11 36.74
CA LYS A 26 -12.11 -12.66 36.51
C LYS A 26 -11.01 -12.08 35.62
N ALA A 27 -9.78 -12.47 35.83
CA ALA A 27 -8.64 -12.05 35.00
C ALA A 27 -8.77 -12.55 33.54
N THR A 28 -9.22 -13.81 33.37
CA THR A 28 -9.47 -14.35 32.04
C THR A 28 -10.60 -13.59 31.33
N GLN A 29 -11.69 -13.29 32.03
CA GLN A 29 -12.78 -12.46 31.47
C GLN A 29 -12.28 -11.05 31.09
N GLN A 30 -11.52 -10.39 31.95
CA GLN A 30 -10.93 -9.08 31.64
C GLN A 30 -10.00 -9.15 30.43
N LEU A 31 -9.19 -10.21 30.30
CA LEU A 31 -8.35 -10.42 29.15
C LEU A 31 -9.15 -10.58 27.87
N VAL A 32 -10.20 -11.38 27.89
CA VAL A 32 -11.11 -11.57 26.75
C VAL A 32 -11.82 -10.26 26.36
N ASP A 33 -12.34 -9.50 27.34
CA ASP A 33 -12.99 -8.21 27.10
C ASP A 33 -12.02 -7.20 26.46
N ARG A 34 -10.77 -7.15 26.93
CA ARG A 34 -9.72 -6.31 26.35
C ARG A 34 -9.37 -6.76 24.92
N LEU A 35 -9.25 -8.06 24.69
CA LEU A 35 -8.95 -8.61 23.37
C LEU A 35 -10.10 -8.41 22.36
N LEU A 36 -11.35 -8.47 22.81
CA LEU A 36 -12.51 -8.15 21.97
C LEU A 36 -12.53 -6.66 21.59
N GLY A 37 -12.14 -5.77 22.51
CA GLY A 37 -11.94 -4.35 22.22
C GLY A 37 -10.71 -4.07 21.33
N ALA A 38 -9.74 -4.98 21.30
CA ALA A 38 -8.49 -4.87 20.54
C ALA A 38 -8.67 -4.91 19.02
N ILE A 39 -9.79 -5.43 18.55
CA ILE A 39 -10.11 -5.46 17.11
C ILE A 39 -10.12 -4.04 16.52
N GLU A 40 -10.24 -3.01 17.36
CA GLU A 40 -10.38 -1.62 16.94
C GLU A 40 -9.24 -0.66 17.33
N SER A 41 -8.31 -1.03 18.25
CA SER A 41 -7.24 -0.13 18.70
C SER A 41 -5.89 -0.82 18.95
N GLU A 42 -4.79 -0.14 18.59
CA GLU A 42 -3.40 -0.58 18.88
C GLU A 42 -3.11 -0.67 20.39
N ASP A 43 -3.85 0.07 21.21
CA ASP A 43 -3.66 0.14 22.68
C ASP A 43 -4.12 -1.12 23.42
N ALA A 44 -4.88 -1.99 22.78
CA ALA A 44 -5.49 -3.13 23.46
C ALA A 44 -4.49 -4.27 23.75
N LEU A 45 -3.44 -4.42 22.95
CA LEU A 45 -2.36 -5.35 23.27
C LEU A 45 -1.59 -4.89 24.51
N ASP A 46 -1.36 -3.61 24.66
CA ASP A 46 -0.77 -3.00 25.84
C ASP A 46 -1.65 -3.21 27.08
N ALA A 47 -2.97 -3.02 26.95
CA ALA A 47 -3.94 -3.28 28.01
C ALA A 47 -3.98 -4.76 28.42
N CYS A 48 -3.80 -5.70 27.49
CA CYS A 48 -3.67 -7.12 27.80
C CYS A 48 -2.40 -7.42 28.58
N LEU A 49 -1.27 -6.82 28.20
CA LEU A 49 -0.02 -6.95 28.94
C LEU A 49 -0.15 -6.37 30.37
N ASP A 50 -0.85 -5.24 30.54
CA ASP A 50 -1.13 -4.68 31.88
C ASP A 50 -1.93 -5.66 32.75
N VAL A 51 -2.99 -6.29 32.23
CA VAL A 51 -3.74 -7.33 32.95
C VAL A 51 -2.84 -8.49 33.37
N LEU A 52 -1.97 -8.95 32.47
CA LEU A 52 -1.04 -10.06 32.75
C LEU A 52 -0.01 -9.68 33.84
N VAL A 53 0.57 -8.49 33.74
CA VAL A 53 1.52 -7.96 34.73
C VAL A 53 0.87 -7.85 36.10
N ASP A 54 -0.35 -7.29 36.15
CA ASP A 54 -1.07 -7.07 37.43
C ASP A 54 -1.51 -8.40 38.09
N VAL A 55 -2.15 -9.28 37.30
CA VAL A 55 -2.68 -10.57 37.83
C VAL A 55 -1.58 -11.52 38.27
N LEU A 56 -0.51 -11.65 37.49
CA LEU A 56 0.62 -12.45 37.84
C LEU A 56 1.52 -11.78 38.89
N GLY A 57 1.31 -10.50 39.17
CA GLY A 57 2.19 -9.69 39.99
C GLY A 57 3.60 -9.57 39.38
N ALA A 58 3.74 -9.72 38.07
CA ALA A 58 5.02 -9.60 37.37
C ALA A 58 5.55 -8.17 37.42
N ASP A 59 6.85 -7.99 37.20
CA ASP A 59 7.44 -6.67 37.12
C ASP A 59 7.40 -6.13 35.71
N ARG A 60 7.46 -7.02 34.71
CA ARG A 60 7.36 -6.66 33.27
C ARG A 60 6.64 -7.75 32.47
N GLY A 61 5.95 -7.32 31.41
CA GLY A 61 5.36 -8.17 30.38
C GLY A 61 5.79 -7.69 29.00
N LEU A 62 6.15 -8.62 28.12
CA LEU A 62 6.62 -8.36 26.78
C LEU A 62 5.89 -9.25 25.77
N LEU A 63 5.51 -8.65 24.65
CA LEU A 63 5.04 -9.35 23.46
C LEU A 63 6.17 -9.35 22.42
N LEU A 64 6.65 -10.52 22.07
CA LEU A 64 7.71 -10.70 21.08
C LEU A 64 7.13 -11.33 19.82
N LEU A 65 7.39 -10.73 18.68
CA LEU A 65 6.93 -11.24 17.37
C LEU A 65 8.11 -11.66 16.51
N ARG A 66 7.91 -12.67 15.71
CA ARG A 66 8.91 -13.19 14.77
C ARG A 66 8.80 -12.43 13.45
N GLY A 67 9.88 -11.76 13.04
CA GLY A 67 10.00 -11.10 11.74
C GLY A 67 10.09 -12.08 10.57
N SER A 68 9.98 -11.57 9.36
CA SER A 68 10.13 -12.35 8.12
C SER A 68 11.53 -12.95 7.94
N ASP A 69 12.54 -12.35 8.52
CA ASP A 69 13.93 -12.81 8.58
C ASP A 69 14.18 -13.89 9.65
N GLY A 70 13.14 -14.24 10.42
CA GLY A 70 13.21 -15.19 11.53
C GLY A 70 13.70 -14.58 12.84
N ALA A 71 14.10 -13.32 12.88
CA ALA A 71 14.46 -12.61 14.10
C ALA A 71 13.22 -12.40 14.99
N VAL A 72 13.43 -12.46 16.31
CA VAL A 72 12.38 -12.22 17.30
C VAL A 72 12.59 -10.82 17.88
N LEU A 73 11.62 -9.95 17.66
CA LEU A 73 11.65 -8.55 18.09
C LEU A 73 10.55 -8.28 19.12
N VAL A 74 10.82 -7.39 20.07
CA VAL A 74 9.81 -6.94 21.03
C VAL A 74 8.87 -5.97 20.35
N ALA A 75 7.62 -6.37 20.17
CA ALA A 75 6.57 -5.53 19.60
C ALA A 75 5.99 -4.57 20.67
N ASN A 76 5.57 -5.12 21.82
CA ASN A 76 4.98 -4.35 22.91
C ASN A 76 5.65 -4.72 24.23
N GLY A 77 5.69 -3.77 25.20
CA GLY A 77 6.25 -4.00 26.51
C GLY A 77 5.64 -3.09 27.58
N ARG A 78 5.19 -3.73 28.68
CA ARG A 78 4.56 -3.05 29.82
C ARG A 78 5.26 -3.42 31.13
N GLY A 79 5.45 -2.42 31.99
CA GLY A 79 5.80 -2.58 33.38
C GLY A 79 4.59 -2.31 34.26
N ARG A 80 4.71 -2.39 35.59
CA ARG A 80 3.61 -2.08 36.50
C ARG A 80 3.11 -0.66 36.29
N GLY A 81 1.94 -0.53 35.66
CA GLY A 81 1.27 0.74 35.43
C GLY A 81 1.98 1.73 34.49
N ARG A 82 2.99 1.29 33.72
CA ARG A 82 3.72 2.16 32.77
C ARG A 82 4.20 1.43 31.53
N ALA A 83 4.40 2.18 30.46
CA ALA A 83 5.12 1.69 29.29
C ALA A 83 6.62 1.49 29.61
N LEU A 84 7.26 0.49 28.99
CA LEU A 84 8.69 0.29 29.06
C LEU A 84 9.42 1.17 28.05
N THR A 85 10.59 1.66 28.45
CA THR A 85 11.53 2.34 27.54
C THR A 85 12.12 1.34 26.53
N THR A 86 12.69 1.84 25.44
CA THR A 86 13.33 0.99 24.41
C THR A 86 14.43 0.11 25.01
N ALA A 87 15.26 0.66 25.89
CA ALA A 87 16.32 -0.08 26.57
C ALA A 87 15.77 -1.21 27.46
N GLU A 88 14.70 -0.93 28.21
CA GLU A 88 14.04 -1.94 29.06
C GLU A 88 13.37 -3.07 28.27
N ARG A 89 12.90 -2.79 27.04
CA ARG A 89 12.33 -3.81 26.14
C ARG A 89 13.38 -4.79 25.63
N GLU A 90 14.61 -4.33 25.40
CA GLU A 90 15.73 -5.17 24.94
C GLU A 90 16.28 -6.11 26.00
N GLU A 91 15.97 -5.88 27.27
CA GLU A 91 16.44 -6.67 28.43
C GLU A 91 15.68 -8.00 28.67
N ALA A 92 14.95 -8.53 27.68
CA ALA A 92 14.28 -9.83 27.82
C ALA A 92 15.27 -10.99 27.83
N SER A 93 14.97 -12.03 28.63
CA SER A 93 15.78 -13.26 28.59
C SER A 93 15.53 -14.03 27.31
N ARG A 94 16.40 -13.84 26.31
CA ARG A 94 16.34 -14.53 25.01
C ARG A 94 16.39 -16.05 25.14
N THR A 95 17.01 -16.58 26.23
CA THR A 95 17.13 -18.01 26.48
C THR A 95 15.77 -18.64 26.77
N VAL A 96 14.97 -18.06 27.70
CA VAL A 96 13.65 -18.59 28.06
C VAL A 96 12.67 -18.47 26.91
N VAL A 97 12.71 -17.35 26.20
CA VAL A 97 11.87 -17.13 24.99
C VAL A 97 12.18 -18.18 23.92
N ARG A 98 13.46 -18.41 23.61
CA ARG A 98 13.90 -19.42 22.65
C ARG A 98 13.46 -20.81 23.07
N GLU A 99 13.67 -21.19 24.34
CA GLU A 99 13.27 -22.47 24.88
C GLU A 99 11.76 -22.72 24.79
N ALA A 100 10.93 -21.71 25.10
CA ALA A 100 9.48 -21.79 24.94
C ALA A 100 9.06 -21.99 23.47
N MET A 101 9.74 -21.31 22.55
CA MET A 101 9.47 -21.46 21.11
C MET A 101 9.91 -22.82 20.57
N GLU A 102 11.06 -23.36 21.01
CA GLU A 102 11.57 -24.68 20.63
C GLU A 102 10.70 -25.81 21.18
N LYS A 103 10.38 -25.74 22.47
CA LYS A 103 9.55 -26.74 23.15
C LYS A 103 8.06 -26.64 22.81
N ARG A 104 7.62 -25.51 22.24
CA ARG A 104 6.22 -25.23 21.88
C ARG A 104 5.22 -25.33 23.02
N HIS A 105 5.68 -25.06 24.24
CA HIS A 105 4.84 -24.97 25.45
C HIS A 105 5.35 -23.86 26.36
N CYS A 106 4.53 -23.50 27.37
CA CYS A 106 4.92 -22.54 28.39
C CYS A 106 6.12 -23.07 29.18
N VAL A 107 7.15 -22.25 29.30
CA VAL A 107 8.37 -22.54 30.05
C VAL A 107 8.45 -21.60 31.24
N GLN A 108 8.65 -22.17 32.41
CA GLN A 108 9.00 -21.45 33.63
C GLN A 108 10.50 -21.58 33.88
N TRP A 109 11.15 -20.48 34.15
CA TRP A 109 12.51 -20.46 34.66
C TRP A 109 12.50 -19.99 36.11
N ASP A 110 13.09 -20.81 37.01
CA ASP A 110 13.25 -20.54 38.42
C ASP A 110 14.67 -20.96 38.85
N PRO A 111 15.44 -20.11 39.54
CA PRO A 111 16.78 -20.42 39.97
C PRO A 111 16.87 -21.59 40.98
N LEU A 112 15.75 -22.00 41.60
CA LEU A 112 15.69 -23.13 42.51
C LEU A 112 15.62 -24.49 41.80
N THR A 113 15.13 -24.50 40.55
CA THR A 113 14.88 -25.72 39.76
C THR A 113 15.79 -25.86 38.55
N ALA A 114 16.38 -24.77 38.05
CA ALA A 114 17.25 -24.76 36.89
C ALA A 114 18.71 -24.49 37.25
N ALA A 115 19.63 -25.25 36.67
CA ALA A 115 21.06 -24.94 36.79
C ALA A 115 21.33 -23.54 36.18
N PRO A 116 22.23 -22.73 36.76
CA PRO A 116 22.53 -21.37 36.31
C PRO A 116 23.30 -21.42 34.98
N THR A 117 22.59 -21.54 33.87
CA THR A 117 23.19 -21.72 32.54
C THR A 117 23.28 -20.46 31.69
N SER A 118 22.78 -19.31 32.14
CA SER A 118 22.98 -18.06 31.38
C SER A 118 23.28 -16.87 32.29
N GLY A 119 24.41 -16.21 32.05
CA GLY A 119 24.81 -14.98 32.73
C GLY A 119 23.82 -13.79 32.53
N SER A 120 22.84 -13.91 31.61
CA SER A 120 21.84 -12.88 31.34
C SER A 120 20.84 -12.67 32.48
N PHE A 121 20.49 -13.69 33.28
CA PHE A 121 19.57 -13.52 34.40
C PHE A 121 20.17 -12.70 35.54
N VAL A 122 21.43 -12.98 35.86
CA VAL A 122 22.14 -12.28 36.94
C VAL A 122 22.39 -10.81 36.57
N SER A 123 22.79 -10.57 35.33
CA SER A 123 23.06 -9.20 34.85
C SER A 123 21.79 -8.34 34.74
N LEU A 124 20.63 -8.95 34.49
CA LEU A 124 19.34 -8.25 34.34
C LEU A 124 18.53 -8.17 35.64
N GLY A 125 19.02 -8.80 36.73
CA GLY A 125 18.32 -8.84 38.02
C GLY A 125 16.99 -9.61 37.99
N ILE A 126 16.83 -10.54 37.04
CA ILE A 126 15.63 -11.37 36.89
C ILE A 126 15.72 -12.54 37.86
N VAL A 127 14.70 -12.72 38.70
CA VAL A 127 14.63 -13.80 39.68
C VAL A 127 13.86 -15.01 39.14
N SER A 128 12.76 -14.78 38.44
CA SER A 128 12.02 -15.82 37.71
C SER A 128 11.37 -15.26 36.47
N ALA A 129 11.04 -16.10 35.49
CA ALA A 129 10.40 -15.70 34.25
C ALA A 129 9.49 -16.81 33.72
N LEU A 130 8.44 -16.39 33.02
CA LEU A 130 7.58 -17.23 32.22
C LEU A 130 7.67 -16.81 30.75
N ALA A 131 7.75 -17.79 29.85
CA ALA A 131 7.58 -17.56 28.43
C ALA A 131 6.62 -18.59 27.84
N ALA A 132 5.70 -18.15 26.99
CA ALA A 132 4.76 -19.00 26.32
C ALA A 132 4.74 -18.69 24.81
N PRO A 133 4.72 -19.71 23.94
CA PRO A 133 4.70 -19.51 22.50
C PRO A 133 3.36 -18.94 22.04
N LEU A 134 3.40 -18.05 21.04
CA LEU A 134 2.25 -17.54 20.33
C LEU A 134 2.11 -18.30 19.01
N PHE A 135 0.98 -18.94 18.83
CA PHE A 135 0.67 -19.69 17.62
C PHE A 135 -0.23 -18.90 16.70
N VAL A 136 -0.15 -19.20 15.39
CA VAL A 136 -1.14 -18.78 14.42
C VAL A 136 -2.44 -19.56 14.70
N ALA A 137 -3.59 -18.89 14.72
CA ALA A 137 -4.86 -19.53 15.07
C ALA A 137 -5.15 -20.75 14.17
N GLY A 138 -5.54 -21.84 14.79
CA GLY A 138 -5.82 -23.10 14.11
C GLY A 138 -4.60 -23.97 13.77
N SER A 139 -3.37 -23.50 14.06
CA SER A 139 -2.16 -24.29 13.80
C SER A 139 -1.16 -24.19 14.94
N ARG A 140 -0.90 -25.29 15.62
CA ARG A 140 0.22 -25.39 16.59
C ARG A 140 1.59 -25.58 15.91
N GLU A 141 1.63 -25.65 14.59
CA GLU A 141 2.87 -25.82 13.83
C GLU A 141 3.53 -24.48 13.50
N HIS A 142 2.75 -23.41 13.35
CA HIS A 142 3.24 -22.11 12.96
C HIS A 142 3.34 -21.16 14.15
N LEU A 143 4.59 -20.88 14.54
CA LEU A 143 4.92 -19.94 15.60
C LEU A 143 4.97 -18.51 15.07
N ARG A 144 4.26 -17.61 15.74
CA ARG A 144 4.24 -16.17 15.46
C ARG A 144 5.21 -15.39 16.35
N GLY A 145 5.49 -15.91 17.55
CA GLY A 145 6.31 -15.23 18.52
C GLY A 145 6.21 -15.86 19.90
N ALA A 146 6.38 -15.07 20.94
CA ALA A 146 6.24 -15.48 22.33
C ALA A 146 5.67 -14.35 23.19
N LEU A 147 4.93 -14.74 24.22
CA LEU A 147 4.57 -13.89 25.35
C LEU A 147 5.57 -14.15 26.48
N TYR A 148 6.02 -13.11 27.16
CA TYR A 148 7.05 -13.19 28.19
C TYR A 148 6.69 -12.30 29.36
N VAL A 149 6.91 -12.79 30.60
CA VAL A 149 6.85 -11.98 31.83
C VAL A 149 8.04 -12.31 32.73
N ASP A 150 8.53 -11.33 33.48
CA ASP A 150 9.59 -11.55 34.46
C ASP A 150 9.26 -10.94 35.82
N PHE A 151 9.95 -11.48 36.82
CA PHE A 151 9.83 -11.12 38.22
C PHE A 151 11.22 -10.77 38.76
N ARG A 152 11.35 -9.63 39.38
CA ARG A 152 12.61 -9.12 39.95
C ARG A 152 12.65 -9.18 41.49
N ASP A 153 11.52 -9.55 42.14
CA ASP A 153 11.42 -9.69 43.59
C ASP A 153 11.49 -11.17 44.00
N ARG A 154 12.47 -11.54 44.84
CA ARG A 154 12.67 -12.89 45.36
C ARG A 154 11.54 -13.43 46.26
N ARG A 155 10.61 -12.56 46.68
CA ARG A 155 9.47 -12.95 47.54
C ARG A 155 8.27 -13.48 46.76
N LYS A 156 8.33 -13.43 45.42
CA LYS A 156 7.23 -13.87 44.55
C LYS A 156 7.44 -15.30 44.09
N PHE A 157 6.48 -16.13 44.39
CA PHE A 157 6.45 -17.54 43.97
C PHE A 157 5.49 -17.70 42.79
N VAL A 158 5.96 -18.32 41.73
CA VAL A 158 5.15 -18.67 40.55
C VAL A 158 4.63 -20.10 40.76
N SER A 159 3.32 -20.27 40.96
CA SER A 159 2.68 -21.58 41.10
C SER A 159 2.27 -22.15 39.72
N ASP A 160 1.97 -23.45 39.68
CA ASP A 160 1.45 -24.11 38.46
C ASP A 160 0.21 -23.41 37.87
N ARG A 161 -0.65 -22.88 38.74
CA ARG A 161 -1.82 -22.08 38.28
C ARG A 161 -1.45 -20.81 37.52
N HIS A 162 -0.36 -20.15 37.90
CA HIS A 162 0.15 -18.99 37.14
C HIS A 162 0.64 -19.42 35.75
N VAL A 163 1.30 -20.57 35.67
CA VAL A 163 1.78 -21.14 34.40
C VAL A 163 0.62 -21.51 33.48
N GLU A 164 -0.42 -22.19 34.01
CA GLU A 164 -1.62 -22.55 33.27
C GLU A 164 -2.39 -21.32 32.76
N PHE A 165 -2.57 -20.32 33.64
CA PHE A 165 -3.20 -19.05 33.23
C PHE A 165 -2.40 -18.36 32.14
N PHE A 166 -1.08 -18.25 32.29
CA PHE A 166 -0.21 -17.61 31.33
C PHE A 166 -0.18 -18.34 29.98
N ALA A 167 -0.18 -19.68 30.00
CA ALA A 167 -0.31 -20.49 28.79
C ALA A 167 -1.65 -20.26 28.07
N THR A 168 -2.75 -20.18 28.83
CA THR A 168 -4.09 -19.88 28.26
C THR A 168 -4.14 -18.48 27.69
N ALA A 169 -3.59 -17.50 28.39
CA ALA A 169 -3.49 -16.12 27.94
C ALA A 169 -2.70 -16.01 26.62
N SER A 170 -1.59 -16.76 26.47
CA SER A 170 -0.82 -16.75 25.22
C SER A 170 -1.62 -17.26 24.02
N LEU A 171 -2.48 -18.26 24.20
CA LEU A 171 -3.37 -18.74 23.13
C LEU A 171 -4.41 -17.68 22.72
N LEU A 172 -4.99 -17.00 23.71
CA LEU A 172 -5.97 -15.93 23.47
C LEU A 172 -5.34 -14.73 22.74
N VAL A 173 -4.15 -14.29 23.19
CA VAL A 173 -3.39 -13.20 22.56
C VAL A 173 -2.99 -13.59 21.13
N GLY A 174 -2.56 -14.83 20.89
CA GLY A 174 -2.24 -15.32 19.56
C GLY A 174 -3.43 -15.29 18.60
N ALA A 175 -4.60 -15.72 19.06
CA ALA A 175 -5.84 -15.68 18.28
C ALA A 175 -6.28 -14.24 17.96
N ALA A 176 -6.18 -13.34 18.95
CA ALA A 176 -6.54 -11.93 18.78
C ALA A 176 -5.61 -11.20 17.79
N LEU A 177 -4.30 -11.47 17.86
CA LEU A 177 -3.33 -10.93 16.89
C LEU A 177 -3.67 -11.34 15.46
N GLU A 178 -4.07 -12.57 15.24
CA GLU A 178 -4.44 -13.03 13.90
C GLU A 178 -5.74 -12.37 13.42
N GLN A 179 -6.72 -12.24 14.30
CA GLN A 179 -7.97 -11.55 13.97
C GLN A 179 -7.71 -10.07 13.63
N HIS A 180 -6.82 -9.41 14.37
CA HIS A 180 -6.39 -8.04 14.11
C HIS A 180 -5.76 -7.90 12.71
N ASP A 181 -4.80 -8.76 12.36
CA ASP A 181 -4.14 -8.73 11.05
C ASP A 181 -5.12 -8.98 9.90
N ARG A 182 -6.04 -9.93 10.08
CA ARG A 182 -7.09 -10.17 9.07
C ARG A 182 -7.99 -8.95 8.88
N SER A 183 -8.36 -8.30 9.98
CA SER A 183 -9.23 -7.12 9.91
C SER A 183 -8.49 -5.90 9.32
N GLN A 184 -7.22 -5.72 9.64
CA GLN A 184 -6.37 -4.68 9.04
C GLN A 184 -6.21 -4.89 7.53
N GLY A 185 -5.85 -6.09 7.12
CA GLY A 185 -5.74 -6.42 5.69
C GLY A 185 -7.06 -6.21 4.94
N MET A 186 -8.19 -6.57 5.55
CA MET A 186 -9.52 -6.32 4.96
C MET A 186 -9.85 -4.82 4.89
N ARG A 187 -9.51 -4.04 5.93
CA ARG A 187 -9.70 -2.57 5.93
C ARG A 187 -8.85 -1.87 4.89
N GLU A 188 -7.59 -2.28 4.71
CA GLU A 188 -6.72 -1.76 3.66
C GLU A 188 -7.26 -2.08 2.27
N GLN A 189 -7.69 -3.31 2.05
CA GLN A 189 -8.34 -3.71 0.80
C GLN A 189 -9.62 -2.92 0.53
N LEU A 190 -10.47 -2.71 1.55
CA LEU A 190 -11.67 -1.89 1.42
C LEU A 190 -11.35 -0.43 1.10
N ARG A 191 -10.32 0.16 1.71
CA ARG A 191 -9.86 1.52 1.40
C ARG A 191 -9.34 1.62 -0.03
N GLU A 192 -8.56 0.64 -0.48
CA GLU A 192 -8.06 0.58 -1.85
C GLU A 192 -9.22 0.51 -2.87
N VAL A 193 -10.19 -0.38 -2.63
CA VAL A 193 -11.41 -0.46 -3.45
C VAL A 193 -12.24 0.82 -3.39
N GLN A 194 -12.40 1.41 -2.21
CA GLN A 194 -13.13 2.67 -2.04
C GLN A 194 -12.45 3.82 -2.79
N SER A 195 -11.11 3.88 -2.84
CA SER A 195 -10.40 4.89 -3.63
C SER A 195 -10.69 4.74 -5.13
N HIS A 196 -10.72 3.52 -5.64
CA HIS A 196 -11.11 3.23 -7.02
C HIS A 196 -12.59 3.51 -7.31
N CYS A 197 -13.48 3.35 -6.32
CA CYS A 197 -14.91 3.66 -6.47
C CYS A 197 -15.26 5.15 -6.24
N MET A 198 -14.46 5.91 -5.49
CA MET A 198 -14.77 7.32 -5.18
C MET A 198 -14.60 8.26 -6.37
N GLU A 199 -13.75 7.95 -7.32
CA GLU A 199 -13.61 8.73 -8.57
C GLU A 199 -14.90 8.70 -9.43
N ALA A 200 -15.74 7.68 -9.27
CA ALA A 200 -17.00 7.52 -10.00
C ALA A 200 -18.05 8.61 -9.66
N ARG A 201 -17.94 9.29 -8.52
CA ARG A 201 -18.93 10.29 -8.08
C ARG A 201 -18.94 11.60 -8.89
N GLN A 202 -17.95 11.83 -9.76
CA GLN A 202 -17.84 13.04 -10.60
C GLN A 202 -18.00 12.75 -12.09
N THR A 203 -18.40 11.54 -12.47
CA THR A 203 -18.56 11.17 -13.88
C THR A 203 -19.83 11.83 -14.43
N PRO A 204 -19.73 12.63 -15.52
CA PRO A 204 -20.92 13.18 -16.15
C PRO A 204 -21.79 12.06 -16.75
N PRO A 205 -23.12 12.26 -16.81
CA PRO A 205 -24.01 11.30 -17.44
C PRO A 205 -23.56 10.96 -18.86
N LEU A 206 -23.70 9.70 -19.26
CA LEU A 206 -23.34 9.25 -20.62
C LEU A 206 -24.05 10.10 -21.71
N ALA A 207 -25.30 10.49 -21.45
CA ALA A 207 -26.06 11.33 -22.37
C ALA A 207 -25.38 12.67 -22.67
N ASP A 208 -24.73 13.28 -21.68
CA ASP A 208 -24.01 14.55 -21.81
C ASP A 208 -22.75 14.38 -22.67
N LEU A 209 -22.05 13.26 -22.54
CA LEU A 209 -20.89 12.93 -23.35
C LEU A 209 -21.31 12.63 -24.82
N LEU A 210 -22.43 11.95 -25.01
CA LEU A 210 -22.97 11.62 -26.32
C LEU A 210 -23.69 12.82 -27.02
N ALA A 211 -23.83 13.93 -26.32
CA ALA A 211 -24.37 15.18 -26.93
C ALA A 211 -23.34 15.90 -27.82
N PHE A 212 -22.04 15.61 -27.66
CA PHE A 212 -21.00 16.19 -28.50
C PHE A 212 -21.16 15.74 -29.97
N PRO A 213 -21.02 16.65 -30.95
CA PRO A 213 -21.17 16.33 -32.36
C PRO A 213 -20.29 15.16 -32.82
N SER A 214 -19.05 15.08 -32.35
CA SER A 214 -18.11 14.02 -32.71
C SER A 214 -18.53 12.63 -32.21
N MET A 215 -19.40 12.55 -31.20
CA MET A 215 -19.84 11.29 -30.60
C MET A 215 -21.02 10.64 -31.31
N ARG A 216 -21.59 11.28 -32.36
CA ARG A 216 -22.76 10.75 -33.05
C ARG A 216 -22.52 9.37 -33.66
N GLY A 217 -21.33 9.15 -34.25
CA GLY A 217 -20.98 7.87 -34.89
C GLY A 217 -20.90 6.67 -33.93
N ILE A 218 -20.55 6.89 -32.67
CA ILE A 218 -20.36 5.81 -31.69
C ILE A 218 -21.58 5.59 -30.78
N LYS A 219 -22.60 6.45 -30.89
CA LYS A 219 -23.81 6.40 -30.05
C LYS A 219 -24.58 5.08 -30.19
N GLU A 220 -24.77 4.62 -31.43
CA GLU A 220 -25.49 3.40 -31.74
C GLU A 220 -24.70 2.17 -31.31
N GLU A 221 -23.39 2.19 -31.50
CA GLU A 221 -22.49 1.12 -31.05
C GLU A 221 -22.49 0.98 -29.54
N ILE A 222 -22.46 2.09 -28.77
CA ILE A 222 -22.58 2.07 -27.32
C ILE A 222 -23.95 1.51 -26.88
N ALA A 223 -25.04 1.95 -27.52
CA ALA A 223 -26.39 1.46 -27.20
C ALA A 223 -26.51 -0.07 -27.44
N SER A 224 -25.96 -0.56 -28.55
CA SER A 224 -25.90 -1.99 -28.87
C SER A 224 -25.06 -2.75 -27.85
N ALA A 225 -23.87 -2.24 -27.52
CA ALA A 225 -22.99 -2.86 -26.54
C ALA A 225 -23.61 -2.91 -25.15
N LEU A 226 -24.34 -1.88 -24.74
CA LEU A 226 -25.03 -1.83 -23.45
C LEU A 226 -26.11 -2.89 -23.36
N SER A 227 -26.89 -3.10 -24.44
CA SER A 227 -27.99 -4.09 -24.46
C SER A 227 -27.50 -5.54 -24.49
N ALA A 228 -26.37 -5.81 -25.15
CA ALA A 228 -25.83 -7.15 -25.33
C ALA A 228 -24.82 -7.57 -24.23
N ASP A 229 -24.50 -6.70 -23.29
CA ASP A 229 -23.49 -6.91 -22.22
C ASP A 229 -22.11 -7.34 -22.78
N THR A 230 -21.75 -6.85 -23.95
CA THR A 230 -20.51 -7.22 -24.64
C THR A 230 -19.31 -6.42 -24.13
N PRO A 231 -18.08 -6.99 -24.16
CA PRO A 231 -16.85 -6.26 -23.90
C PRO A 231 -16.67 -5.07 -24.85
N ILE A 232 -16.17 -3.96 -24.32
CA ILE A 232 -15.94 -2.72 -25.07
C ILE A 232 -14.45 -2.38 -25.00
N LEU A 233 -13.85 -2.12 -26.16
CA LEU A 233 -12.51 -1.55 -26.27
C LEU A 233 -12.62 -0.09 -26.71
N ILE A 234 -12.00 0.82 -25.95
CA ILE A 234 -11.94 2.24 -26.27
C ILE A 234 -10.52 2.60 -26.69
N THR A 235 -10.35 3.06 -27.93
CA THR A 235 -9.06 3.47 -28.50
C THR A 235 -9.00 5.00 -28.70
N GLY A 236 -7.81 5.55 -28.82
CA GLY A 236 -7.58 6.97 -29.07
C GLY A 236 -6.38 7.53 -28.32
N GLU A 237 -5.88 8.68 -28.72
CA GLU A 237 -4.70 9.31 -28.13
C GLU A 237 -4.85 9.61 -26.64
N SER A 238 -3.71 9.83 -25.95
CA SER A 238 -3.73 10.26 -24.55
C SER A 238 -4.50 11.58 -24.38
N GLY A 239 -5.31 11.67 -23.31
CA GLY A 239 -6.09 12.88 -23.02
C GLY A 239 -7.35 13.09 -23.87
N THR A 240 -7.77 12.14 -24.71
CA THR A 240 -9.02 12.25 -25.50
C THR A 240 -10.30 12.05 -24.69
N GLY A 241 -10.21 11.50 -23.46
CA GLY A 241 -11.37 11.26 -22.60
C GLY A 241 -11.82 9.80 -22.53
N LYS A 242 -10.97 8.83 -22.94
CA LYS A 242 -11.28 7.39 -22.93
C LYS A 242 -11.75 6.90 -21.57
N THR A 243 -11.02 7.23 -20.52
CA THR A 243 -11.34 6.83 -19.15
C THR A 243 -12.69 7.39 -18.70
N LEU A 244 -12.98 8.64 -19.03
CA LEU A 244 -14.26 9.29 -18.71
C LEU A 244 -15.43 8.62 -19.43
N LEU A 245 -15.24 8.29 -20.70
CA LEU A 245 -16.24 7.56 -21.49
C LEU A 245 -16.44 6.13 -20.93
N ALA A 246 -15.36 5.42 -20.58
CA ALA A 246 -15.45 4.09 -19.98
C ALA A 246 -16.26 4.11 -18.68
N GLN A 247 -16.01 5.08 -17.81
CA GLN A 247 -16.76 5.28 -16.56
C GLN A 247 -18.24 5.60 -16.82
N ALA A 248 -18.53 6.52 -17.74
CA ALA A 248 -19.91 6.88 -18.09
C ALA A 248 -20.70 5.70 -18.68
N ILE A 249 -20.06 4.86 -19.51
CA ILE A 249 -20.64 3.62 -20.03
C ILE A 249 -20.89 2.62 -18.89
N ALA A 250 -19.93 2.47 -17.98
CA ALA A 250 -20.06 1.59 -16.81
C ALA A 250 -21.23 2.02 -15.93
N GLU A 251 -21.36 3.33 -15.63
CA GLU A 251 -22.49 3.89 -14.89
C GLU A 251 -23.83 3.63 -15.57
N ALA A 252 -23.89 3.85 -16.88
CA ALA A 252 -25.09 3.65 -17.69
C ALA A 252 -25.49 2.18 -17.79
N SER A 253 -24.55 1.23 -17.62
CA SER A 253 -24.85 -0.21 -17.63
C SER A 253 -25.66 -0.66 -16.42
N GLY A 254 -25.65 0.10 -15.32
CA GLY A 254 -26.29 -0.25 -14.07
C GLY A 254 -25.64 -1.40 -13.30
N ARG A 255 -24.59 -2.05 -13.85
CA ARG A 255 -23.88 -3.15 -13.18
C ARG A 255 -22.88 -2.61 -12.14
N ARG A 256 -23.05 -3.03 -10.89
CA ARG A 256 -22.23 -2.63 -9.76
C ARG A 256 -21.61 -3.87 -9.09
N PRO A 257 -20.41 -3.76 -8.48
CA PRO A 257 -19.58 -2.55 -8.36
C PRO A 257 -18.89 -2.16 -9.68
N ILE A 258 -18.46 -0.90 -9.80
CA ILE A 258 -17.60 -0.44 -10.88
C ILE A 258 -16.19 -0.34 -10.34
N VAL A 259 -15.29 -1.15 -10.88
CA VAL A 259 -13.90 -1.25 -10.45
C VAL A 259 -13.00 -0.84 -11.61
N ARG A 260 -12.04 0.07 -11.33
CA ARG A 260 -11.06 0.53 -12.31
C ARG A 260 -9.67 0.08 -11.94
N ALA A 261 -8.98 -0.54 -12.89
CA ALA A 261 -7.55 -0.84 -12.82
C ALA A 261 -6.80 0.07 -13.80
N VAL A 262 -5.82 0.82 -13.30
CA VAL A 262 -4.89 1.59 -14.13
C VAL A 262 -3.63 0.75 -14.27
N LEU A 263 -3.46 0.14 -15.45
CA LEU A 263 -2.34 -0.74 -15.74
C LEU A 263 -1.11 0.12 -16.06
N GLY A 264 -0.37 0.55 -15.03
CA GLY A 264 0.87 1.31 -15.20
C GLY A 264 1.97 0.44 -15.81
N ALA A 265 2.96 1.06 -16.46
CA ALA A 265 4.19 0.39 -16.83
C ALA A 265 4.96 0.06 -15.54
N SER A 266 4.85 -1.17 -15.05
CA SER A 266 5.59 -1.67 -13.90
C SER A 266 6.63 -2.67 -14.36
N ASP A 267 7.86 -2.53 -13.86
CA ASP A 267 8.95 -3.50 -14.11
C ASP A 267 8.71 -4.85 -13.38
N ASP A 268 7.82 -4.87 -12.38
CA ASP A 268 7.45 -6.09 -11.68
C ASP A 268 6.19 -6.72 -12.30
N LEU A 269 6.42 -7.77 -13.09
CA LEU A 269 5.39 -8.56 -13.76
C LEU A 269 4.34 -9.16 -12.81
N ASN A 270 4.71 -9.41 -11.55
CA ASN A 270 3.80 -9.99 -10.55
C ASN A 270 2.85 -8.95 -9.97
N THR A 271 3.24 -7.66 -9.94
CA THR A 271 2.41 -6.59 -9.37
C THR A 271 1.09 -6.45 -10.11
N ILE A 272 1.10 -6.31 -11.44
CA ILE A 272 -0.12 -6.18 -12.25
C ILE A 272 -1.00 -7.44 -12.15
N THR A 273 -0.39 -8.64 -12.22
CA THR A 273 -1.13 -9.90 -12.12
C THR A 273 -1.76 -10.07 -10.74
N SER A 274 -1.02 -9.72 -9.69
CA SER A 274 -1.50 -9.72 -8.31
C SER A 274 -2.62 -8.71 -8.07
N GLU A 275 -2.54 -7.52 -8.67
CA GLU A 275 -3.60 -6.51 -8.58
C GLU A 275 -4.90 -7.00 -9.24
N LEU A 276 -4.81 -7.53 -10.46
CA LEU A 276 -5.99 -7.99 -11.20
C LEU A 276 -6.61 -9.25 -10.63
N PHE A 277 -5.81 -10.27 -10.31
CA PHE A 277 -6.30 -11.61 -9.98
C PHE A 277 -6.04 -12.02 -8.53
N GLY A 278 -5.30 -11.21 -7.77
CA GLY A 278 -4.94 -11.50 -6.39
C GLY A 278 -3.75 -12.45 -6.26
N HIS A 279 -3.36 -12.71 -5.02
CA HIS A 279 -2.32 -13.67 -4.70
C HIS A 279 -2.55 -14.34 -3.35
N GLU A 280 -2.03 -15.57 -3.19
CA GLU A 280 -1.93 -16.25 -1.91
C GLU A 280 -0.62 -15.86 -1.21
N ARG A 281 -0.60 -15.97 0.12
CA ARG A 281 0.58 -15.67 0.93
C ARG A 281 1.78 -16.51 0.48
N GLY A 282 2.94 -15.88 0.29
CA GLY A 282 4.19 -16.54 -0.08
C GLY A 282 4.30 -16.91 -1.58
N SER A 283 3.43 -16.42 -2.44
CA SER A 283 3.45 -16.71 -3.88
C SER A 283 4.62 -16.08 -4.65
N PHE A 284 5.18 -15.00 -4.12
CA PHE A 284 6.39 -14.33 -4.64
C PHE A 284 7.12 -13.58 -3.52
N SER A 285 8.35 -13.11 -3.78
CA SER A 285 9.13 -12.31 -2.83
C SER A 285 8.39 -10.99 -2.56
N GLY A 286 7.84 -10.81 -1.35
CA GLY A 286 7.01 -9.66 -0.98
C GLY A 286 5.54 -9.99 -0.71
N ALA A 287 5.06 -11.20 -1.06
CA ALA A 287 3.70 -11.65 -0.75
C ALA A 287 3.54 -12.02 0.74
N ALA A 288 3.64 -11.04 1.64
CA ALA A 288 3.55 -11.24 3.09
C ALA A 288 2.15 -11.66 3.56
N SER A 289 1.10 -11.24 2.86
CA SER A 289 -0.30 -11.56 3.14
C SER A 289 -1.01 -12.05 1.89
N LYS A 290 -2.21 -12.60 2.04
CA LYS A 290 -3.10 -12.89 0.92
C LYS A 290 -3.78 -11.61 0.44
N ARG A 291 -3.85 -11.38 -0.87
CA ARG A 291 -4.56 -10.24 -1.48
C ARG A 291 -5.67 -10.73 -2.41
N MET A 292 -6.83 -10.11 -2.30
CA MET A 292 -7.94 -10.30 -3.23
C MET A 292 -7.69 -9.45 -4.49
N GLY A 293 -7.99 -9.99 -5.68
CA GLY A 293 -7.80 -9.28 -6.93
C GLY A 293 -9.01 -8.43 -7.35
N LEU A 294 -8.77 -7.43 -8.22
CA LEU A 294 -9.83 -6.54 -8.72
C LEU A 294 -10.93 -7.29 -9.50
N ALA A 295 -10.60 -8.42 -10.15
CA ALA A 295 -11.57 -9.29 -10.79
C ALA A 295 -12.60 -9.88 -9.80
N GLU A 296 -12.16 -10.24 -8.58
CA GLU A 296 -13.04 -10.71 -7.51
C GLU A 296 -13.90 -9.58 -6.94
N PHE A 297 -13.34 -8.38 -6.78
CA PHE A 297 -14.10 -7.21 -6.33
C PHE A 297 -15.14 -6.74 -7.34
N ALA A 298 -14.89 -6.93 -8.63
CA ALA A 298 -15.79 -6.53 -9.70
C ALA A 298 -16.91 -7.55 -9.94
N ASP A 299 -17.00 -8.66 -9.19
CA ASP A 299 -17.98 -9.72 -9.42
C ASP A 299 -19.42 -9.18 -9.40
N GLY A 300 -20.20 -9.55 -10.41
CA GLY A 300 -21.54 -9.02 -10.67
C GLY A 300 -21.56 -7.62 -11.31
N GLY A 301 -20.42 -6.94 -11.37
CA GLY A 301 -20.28 -5.54 -11.76
C GLY A 301 -19.56 -5.30 -13.08
N THR A 302 -18.78 -4.21 -13.11
CA THR A 302 -18.00 -3.78 -14.29
C THR A 302 -16.54 -3.58 -13.91
N LEU A 303 -15.61 -4.16 -14.69
CA LEU A 303 -14.17 -3.97 -14.59
C LEU A 303 -13.68 -3.09 -15.75
N ILE A 304 -13.10 -1.95 -15.43
CA ILE A 304 -12.47 -1.04 -16.39
C ILE A 304 -10.97 -1.27 -16.33
N LEU A 305 -10.37 -1.65 -17.47
CA LEU A 305 -8.92 -1.80 -17.62
C LEU A 305 -8.38 -0.62 -18.44
N ASP A 306 -7.69 0.29 -17.77
CA ASP A 306 -7.05 1.44 -18.44
C ASP A 306 -5.62 1.07 -18.84
N GLU A 307 -5.21 1.40 -20.06
CA GLU A 307 -3.93 1.08 -20.70
C GLU A 307 -3.65 -0.44 -20.80
N ILE A 308 -4.61 -1.17 -21.41
CA ILE A 308 -4.55 -2.65 -21.54
C ILE A 308 -3.27 -3.17 -22.23
N LEU A 309 -2.59 -2.36 -23.05
CA LEU A 309 -1.31 -2.71 -23.67
C LEU A 309 -0.17 -2.96 -22.67
N ASN A 310 -0.27 -2.45 -21.44
CA ASN A 310 0.73 -2.64 -20.40
C ASN A 310 0.61 -4.00 -19.69
N LEU A 311 -0.36 -4.86 -20.09
CA LEU A 311 -0.48 -6.20 -19.53
C LEU A 311 0.72 -7.08 -19.89
N PRO A 312 1.40 -7.66 -18.89
CA PRO A 312 2.46 -8.62 -19.16
C PRO A 312 1.89 -9.91 -19.78
N PRO A 313 2.68 -10.69 -20.54
CA PRO A 313 2.20 -11.88 -21.26
C PRO A 313 1.45 -12.89 -20.40
N HIS A 314 1.88 -13.08 -19.14
CA HIS A 314 1.22 -13.98 -18.20
C HIS A 314 -0.18 -13.45 -17.81
N ALA A 315 -0.31 -12.15 -17.52
CA ALA A 315 -1.59 -11.54 -17.20
C ALA A 315 -2.56 -11.54 -18.40
N GLN A 316 -2.04 -11.42 -19.64
CA GLN A 316 -2.83 -11.56 -20.85
C GLN A 316 -3.45 -12.95 -20.97
N GLN A 317 -2.71 -14.02 -20.63
CA GLN A 317 -3.25 -15.39 -20.61
C GLN A 317 -4.36 -15.54 -19.57
N LEU A 318 -4.14 -15.06 -18.36
CA LEU A 318 -5.16 -15.12 -17.31
C LEU A 318 -6.41 -14.31 -17.66
N LEU A 319 -6.23 -13.13 -18.30
CA LEU A 319 -7.36 -12.32 -18.75
C LEU A 319 -8.12 -12.99 -19.90
N LEU A 320 -7.45 -13.73 -20.79
CA LEU A 320 -8.09 -14.53 -21.82
C LEU A 320 -9.00 -15.61 -21.20
N ASP A 321 -8.47 -16.40 -20.26
CA ASP A 321 -9.25 -17.42 -19.56
C ASP A 321 -10.44 -16.80 -18.81
N PHE A 322 -10.21 -15.65 -18.17
CA PHE A 322 -11.24 -14.91 -17.46
C PHE A 322 -12.35 -14.40 -18.39
N THR A 323 -12.00 -13.80 -19.52
CA THR A 323 -12.99 -13.30 -20.49
C THR A 323 -13.73 -14.41 -21.22
N GLN A 324 -13.15 -15.62 -21.32
CA GLN A 324 -13.74 -16.76 -22.00
C GLN A 324 -14.65 -17.60 -21.10
N PHE A 325 -14.23 -17.84 -19.86
CA PHE A 325 -14.87 -18.79 -18.96
C PHE A 325 -15.38 -18.17 -17.66
N GLY A 326 -15.11 -16.89 -17.41
CA GLY A 326 -15.37 -16.23 -16.12
C GLY A 326 -14.53 -16.80 -14.98
N THR A 327 -13.42 -17.51 -15.30
CA THR A 327 -12.59 -18.20 -14.31
C THR A 327 -11.21 -17.59 -14.22
N TYR A 328 -10.62 -17.58 -13.03
CA TYR A 328 -9.27 -17.08 -12.80
C TYR A 328 -8.59 -17.80 -11.62
N ARG A 329 -7.28 -17.71 -11.54
CA ARG A 329 -6.46 -18.23 -10.45
C ARG A 329 -5.56 -17.14 -9.90
N PRO A 330 -5.67 -16.79 -8.60
CA PRO A 330 -4.68 -15.93 -7.95
C PRO A 330 -3.26 -16.50 -8.05
N LEU A 331 -2.25 -15.67 -7.97
CA LEU A 331 -0.86 -16.14 -7.93
C LEU A 331 -0.65 -17.06 -6.72
N GLY A 332 0.00 -18.22 -6.92
CA GLY A 332 0.21 -19.22 -5.87
C GLY A 332 -1.02 -20.01 -5.45
N TYR A 333 -2.12 -19.91 -6.19
CA TYR A 333 -3.36 -20.64 -5.88
C TYR A 333 -3.24 -22.12 -6.20
N SER A 334 -3.32 -22.98 -5.17
CA SER A 334 -3.05 -24.42 -5.25
C SER A 334 -4.31 -25.30 -5.32
N ARG A 335 -5.52 -24.74 -5.20
CA ARG A 335 -6.75 -25.54 -5.25
C ARG A 335 -7.05 -26.00 -6.67
N ALA A 336 -7.69 -27.18 -6.80
CA ALA A 336 -8.03 -27.78 -8.09
C ALA A 336 -9.03 -26.92 -8.88
N GLU A 337 -10.07 -26.40 -8.22
CA GLU A 337 -11.09 -25.57 -8.84
C GLU A 337 -10.67 -24.12 -8.94
N PRO A 338 -10.76 -23.48 -10.13
CA PRO A 338 -10.51 -22.04 -10.26
C PRO A 338 -11.63 -21.24 -9.57
N LYS A 339 -11.32 -20.00 -9.21
CA LYS A 339 -12.32 -19.02 -8.79
C LYS A 339 -13.13 -18.56 -10.00
N ARG A 340 -14.34 -18.06 -9.76
CA ARG A 340 -15.24 -17.53 -10.80
C ARG A 340 -15.69 -16.12 -10.42
N ALA A 341 -15.83 -15.27 -11.44
CA ALA A 341 -16.48 -13.96 -11.32
C ALA A 341 -17.17 -13.62 -12.66
N SER A 342 -18.31 -12.98 -12.58
CA SER A 342 -19.08 -12.52 -13.74
C SER A 342 -18.95 -11.01 -13.85
N VAL A 343 -18.11 -10.52 -14.76
CA VAL A 343 -17.81 -9.09 -14.90
C VAL A 343 -18.08 -8.61 -16.32
N ARG A 344 -18.64 -7.43 -16.45
CA ARG A 344 -18.60 -6.68 -17.70
C ARG A 344 -17.22 -6.05 -17.85
N LEU A 345 -16.56 -6.25 -19.00
CA LEU A 345 -15.24 -5.72 -19.27
C LEU A 345 -15.32 -4.48 -20.17
N ILE A 346 -14.64 -3.39 -19.76
CA ILE A 346 -14.37 -2.21 -20.59
C ILE A 346 -12.86 -1.99 -20.58
N ALA A 347 -12.22 -2.06 -21.74
CA ALA A 347 -10.78 -1.84 -21.87
C ALA A 347 -10.50 -0.51 -22.56
N ALA A 348 -9.43 0.18 -22.19
CA ALA A 348 -8.98 1.39 -22.85
C ALA A 348 -7.48 1.33 -23.17
N THR A 349 -7.05 1.96 -24.25
CA THR A 349 -5.63 2.09 -24.61
C THR A 349 -5.39 3.32 -25.48
N ASN A 350 -4.19 3.89 -25.37
CA ASN A 350 -3.70 4.95 -26.26
C ASN A 350 -2.80 4.40 -27.37
N GLY A 351 -2.40 3.13 -27.32
CA GLY A 351 -1.48 2.52 -28.26
C GLY A 351 -2.16 1.73 -29.38
N ASP A 352 -1.41 1.44 -30.44
CA ASP A 352 -1.85 0.60 -31.55
C ASP A 352 -1.78 -0.89 -31.21
N LEU A 353 -2.92 -1.46 -30.79
CA LEU A 353 -3.05 -2.90 -30.50
C LEU A 353 -2.68 -3.78 -31.68
N ARG A 354 -3.01 -3.36 -32.93
CA ARG A 354 -2.68 -4.14 -34.14
C ARG A 354 -1.18 -4.18 -34.39
N ALA A 355 -0.47 -3.07 -34.15
CA ALA A 355 0.99 -3.04 -34.17
C ALA A 355 1.57 -3.96 -33.09
N ALA A 356 1.07 -3.88 -31.85
CA ALA A 356 1.51 -4.71 -30.75
C ALA A 356 1.29 -6.23 -31.00
N ILE A 357 0.22 -6.61 -31.71
CA ILE A 357 -0.02 -8.00 -32.13
C ILE A 357 1.04 -8.43 -33.14
N ARG A 358 1.32 -7.60 -34.17
CA ARG A 358 2.40 -7.89 -35.16
C ARG A 358 3.77 -8.07 -34.49
N GLU A 359 4.04 -7.30 -33.47
CA GLU A 359 5.27 -7.35 -32.66
C GLU A 359 5.26 -8.43 -31.58
N ARG A 360 4.19 -9.22 -31.47
CA ARG A 360 3.99 -10.27 -30.46
C ARG A 360 4.04 -9.76 -29.01
N ARG A 361 3.80 -8.49 -28.77
CA ARG A 361 3.66 -7.89 -27.45
C ARG A 361 2.25 -8.06 -26.87
N PHE A 362 1.24 -8.21 -27.76
CA PHE A 362 -0.15 -8.47 -27.37
C PHE A 362 -0.71 -9.68 -28.12
N ARG A 363 -1.50 -10.50 -27.45
CA ARG A 363 -2.08 -11.73 -28.02
C ARG A 363 -3.28 -11.40 -28.90
N GLU A 364 -3.32 -12.01 -30.06
CA GLU A 364 -4.39 -11.84 -31.03
C GLU A 364 -5.73 -12.43 -30.52
N ASP A 365 -5.67 -13.61 -29.82
CA ASP A 365 -6.86 -14.24 -29.26
C ASP A 365 -7.52 -13.39 -28.17
N LEU A 366 -6.73 -12.74 -27.31
CA LEU A 366 -7.22 -11.80 -26.32
C LEU A 366 -7.83 -10.54 -26.98
N TYR A 367 -7.21 -10.03 -28.03
CA TYR A 367 -7.74 -8.88 -28.77
C TYR A 367 -9.19 -9.12 -29.23
N TYR A 368 -9.46 -10.26 -29.89
CA TYR A 368 -10.82 -10.57 -30.35
C TYR A 368 -11.83 -10.75 -29.21
N ARG A 369 -11.37 -11.06 -28.01
CA ARG A 369 -12.25 -11.18 -26.83
C ARG A 369 -12.59 -9.85 -26.20
N VAL A 370 -11.63 -8.93 -26.12
CA VAL A 370 -11.84 -7.60 -25.50
C VAL A 370 -12.41 -6.58 -26.47
N ALA A 371 -12.20 -6.75 -27.78
CA ALA A 371 -12.63 -5.85 -28.84
C ALA A 371 -13.91 -6.31 -29.54
N ALA A 372 -14.89 -6.82 -28.76
CA ALA A 372 -16.20 -7.19 -29.36
C ALA A 372 -16.92 -5.96 -29.93
N VAL A 373 -16.82 -4.82 -29.24
CA VAL A 373 -17.17 -3.49 -29.75
C VAL A 373 -15.96 -2.59 -29.57
N THR A 374 -15.56 -1.90 -30.63
CA THR A 374 -14.43 -0.96 -30.59
C THR A 374 -14.92 0.47 -30.82
N LEU A 375 -14.65 1.34 -29.85
CA LEU A 375 -15.00 2.76 -29.90
C LEU A 375 -13.71 3.57 -30.09
N ASP A 376 -13.59 4.25 -31.23
CA ASP A 376 -12.41 5.09 -31.51
C ASP A 376 -12.72 6.55 -31.21
N LEU A 377 -12.01 7.13 -30.24
CA LEU A 377 -12.13 8.54 -29.87
C LEU A 377 -11.16 9.39 -30.70
N PRO A 378 -11.65 10.24 -31.60
CA PRO A 378 -10.78 11.06 -32.39
C PRO A 378 -10.02 12.07 -31.53
N PRO A 379 -8.79 12.45 -31.92
CA PRO A 379 -8.03 13.49 -31.23
C PRO A 379 -8.75 14.85 -31.36
N LEU A 380 -8.47 15.76 -30.43
CA LEU A 380 -9.19 17.03 -30.34
C LEU A 380 -9.03 17.91 -31.60
N ARG A 381 -7.90 17.80 -32.31
CA ARG A 381 -7.65 18.49 -33.56
C ARG A 381 -8.62 18.09 -34.69
N ASP A 382 -9.19 16.89 -34.64
CA ASP A 382 -10.14 16.36 -35.64
C ASP A 382 -11.61 16.57 -35.22
N ARG A 383 -11.86 17.04 -33.96
CA ARG A 383 -13.20 17.38 -33.43
C ARG A 383 -13.27 18.78 -32.85
N ARG A 384 -12.75 19.75 -33.57
CA ARG A 384 -12.67 21.15 -33.10
C ARG A 384 -14.03 21.78 -32.79
N GLU A 385 -15.11 21.26 -33.38
CA GLU A 385 -16.48 21.66 -33.10
C GLU A 385 -16.90 21.40 -31.63
N ASP A 386 -16.29 20.45 -30.96
CA ASP A 386 -16.57 20.15 -29.57
C ASP A 386 -15.87 21.11 -28.59
N ILE A 387 -14.82 21.83 -29.03
CA ILE A 387 -13.98 22.66 -28.14
C ILE A 387 -14.78 23.70 -27.34
N PRO A 388 -15.72 24.45 -27.92
CA PRO A 388 -16.50 25.41 -27.16
C PRO A 388 -17.31 24.76 -26.04
N ALA A 389 -17.99 23.66 -26.34
CA ALA A 389 -18.81 22.95 -25.36
C ALA A 389 -17.96 22.27 -24.28
N LEU A 390 -16.79 21.71 -24.62
CA LEU A 390 -15.81 21.18 -23.67
C LEU A 390 -15.28 22.26 -22.75
N THR A 391 -14.98 23.45 -23.28
CA THR A 391 -14.53 24.60 -22.51
C THR A 391 -15.60 25.07 -21.51
N GLU A 392 -16.84 25.19 -21.92
CA GLU A 392 -17.96 25.56 -21.06
C GLU A 392 -18.23 24.51 -19.99
N SER A 393 -18.12 23.23 -20.33
CA SER A 393 -18.22 22.13 -19.35
C SER A 393 -17.10 22.18 -18.31
N THR A 394 -15.87 22.44 -18.75
CA THR A 394 -14.71 22.58 -17.86
C THR A 394 -14.90 23.73 -16.88
N LEU A 395 -15.33 24.90 -17.36
CA LEU A 395 -15.58 26.07 -16.52
C LEU A 395 -16.69 25.82 -15.48
N ARG A 396 -17.80 25.19 -15.88
CA ARG A 396 -18.85 24.79 -14.94
C ARG A 396 -18.38 23.84 -13.86
N ARG A 397 -17.46 22.93 -14.19
CA ARG A 397 -16.89 21.97 -13.23
C ARG A 397 -15.91 22.63 -12.25
N VAL A 398 -15.05 23.52 -12.76
CA VAL A 398 -13.98 24.16 -11.96
C VAL A 398 -14.51 25.31 -11.09
N ASP A 399 -15.55 26.00 -11.54
CA ASP A 399 -16.15 27.13 -10.82
C ASP A 399 -17.67 27.11 -10.94
N PRO A 400 -18.35 26.18 -10.23
CA PRO A 400 -19.81 26.01 -10.36
C PRO A 400 -20.63 27.18 -9.83
N GLY A 401 -20.02 28.02 -9.00
CA GLY A 401 -20.68 29.23 -8.41
C GLY A 401 -20.72 30.43 -9.35
N ARG A 402 -20.06 30.36 -10.52
CA ARG A 402 -19.90 31.51 -11.43
C ARG A 402 -20.26 31.14 -12.87
N SER A 403 -21.06 31.94 -13.51
CA SER A 403 -21.43 31.75 -14.94
C SER A 403 -20.39 32.36 -15.86
N TRP A 404 -19.43 31.53 -16.29
CA TRP A 404 -18.39 31.93 -17.22
C TRP A 404 -18.88 31.94 -18.66
N THR A 405 -18.43 32.94 -19.43
CA THR A 405 -18.67 33.04 -20.90
C THR A 405 -17.34 33.20 -21.63
N LEU A 406 -17.30 32.72 -22.86
CA LEU A 406 -16.16 32.90 -23.77
C LEU A 406 -16.38 34.07 -24.67
N SER A 407 -15.42 35.00 -24.75
CA SER A 407 -15.46 36.05 -25.80
C SER A 407 -15.35 35.42 -27.17
N VAL A 408 -15.97 36.05 -28.16
CA VAL A 408 -15.94 35.59 -29.57
C VAL A 408 -14.50 35.45 -30.09
N PRO A 409 -13.57 36.37 -29.81
CA PRO A 409 -12.18 36.22 -30.24
C PRO A 409 -11.49 34.99 -29.57
N LEU A 410 -11.72 34.72 -28.28
CA LEU A 410 -11.15 33.54 -27.62
C LEU A 410 -11.73 32.25 -28.21
N ARG A 411 -13.03 32.19 -28.42
CA ARG A 411 -13.69 31.03 -29.07
C ARG A 411 -13.08 30.73 -30.45
N LYS A 412 -12.85 31.75 -31.26
CA LYS A 412 -12.17 31.59 -32.56
C LYS A 412 -10.72 31.12 -32.41
N LEU A 413 -10.00 31.65 -31.44
CA LEU A 413 -8.62 31.23 -31.16
C LEU A 413 -8.54 29.76 -30.78
N LEU A 414 -9.36 29.29 -29.84
CA LEU A 414 -9.35 27.91 -29.36
C LEU A 414 -9.66 26.89 -30.47
N VAL A 415 -10.51 27.22 -31.42
CA VAL A 415 -10.89 26.37 -32.57
C VAL A 415 -9.90 26.47 -33.74
N SER A 416 -8.95 27.43 -33.68
CA SER A 416 -7.99 27.68 -34.75
C SER A 416 -7.12 26.46 -35.08
N PRO A 417 -6.86 26.14 -36.35
CA PRO A 417 -5.90 25.11 -36.74
C PRO A 417 -4.48 25.37 -36.26
N ALA A 418 -4.16 26.62 -35.90
CA ALA A 418 -2.85 26.98 -35.36
C ALA A 418 -2.57 26.35 -33.99
N LEU A 419 -3.61 25.91 -33.26
CA LEU A 419 -3.47 25.17 -31.99
C LEU A 419 -3.63 23.68 -32.28
N ASP A 420 -2.56 22.91 -32.10
CA ASP A 420 -2.55 21.48 -32.44
C ASP A 420 -3.27 20.60 -31.40
N TRP A 421 -3.35 21.05 -30.15
CA TRP A 421 -3.95 20.29 -29.04
C TRP A 421 -3.39 18.87 -28.90
N SER A 422 -2.08 18.70 -28.99
CA SER A 422 -1.40 17.39 -28.91
C SER A 422 -1.72 16.63 -27.62
N GLY A 423 -1.97 17.31 -26.50
CA GLY A 423 -2.46 16.74 -25.24
C GLY A 423 -3.99 16.63 -25.14
N ASN A 424 -4.71 16.86 -26.25
CA ASN A 424 -6.14 16.69 -26.39
C ASN A 424 -6.98 17.46 -25.34
N VAL A 425 -8.06 16.86 -24.83
CA VAL A 425 -8.97 17.47 -23.85
C VAL A 425 -8.25 17.81 -22.55
N ARG A 426 -7.30 16.98 -22.11
CA ARG A 426 -6.51 17.24 -20.88
C ARG A 426 -5.71 18.54 -21.00
N GLN A 427 -5.13 18.81 -22.16
CA GLN A 427 -4.42 20.07 -22.44
C GLN A 427 -5.38 21.26 -22.48
N LEU A 428 -6.53 21.11 -23.16
CA LEU A 428 -7.57 22.14 -23.19
C LEU A 428 -8.06 22.50 -21.78
N GLU A 429 -8.41 21.51 -20.96
CA GLU A 429 -8.84 21.71 -19.57
C GLU A 429 -7.83 22.51 -18.76
N ARG A 430 -6.54 22.13 -18.81
CA ARG A 430 -5.45 22.84 -18.11
C ARG A 430 -5.28 24.28 -18.63
N ALA A 431 -5.39 24.49 -19.93
CA ALA A 431 -5.29 25.83 -20.53
C ALA A 431 -6.44 26.75 -20.07
N ILE A 432 -7.66 26.22 -20.03
CA ILE A 432 -8.85 26.96 -19.58
C ILE A 432 -8.80 27.25 -18.08
N GLU A 433 -8.36 26.30 -17.27
CA GLU A 433 -8.20 26.52 -15.83
C GLU A 433 -7.18 27.62 -15.54
N ARG A 434 -6.03 27.64 -16.22
CA ARG A 434 -5.04 28.72 -16.12
C ARG A 434 -5.59 30.06 -16.62
N ALA A 435 -6.33 30.05 -17.72
CA ALA A 435 -6.97 31.27 -18.23
C ALA A 435 -7.97 31.84 -17.21
N ARG A 436 -8.77 30.99 -16.58
CA ARG A 436 -9.68 31.39 -15.49
C ARG A 436 -8.93 31.98 -14.31
N GLN A 437 -7.86 31.30 -13.83
CA GLN A 437 -7.04 31.81 -12.72
C GLN A 437 -6.46 33.20 -13.02
N ARG A 438 -5.97 33.44 -14.26
CA ARG A 438 -5.46 34.75 -14.67
C ARG A 438 -6.57 35.80 -14.74
N ALA A 439 -7.77 35.42 -15.23
CA ALA A 439 -8.91 36.33 -15.26
C ALA A 439 -9.28 36.79 -13.86
N VAL A 440 -9.43 35.87 -12.92
CA VAL A 440 -9.76 36.17 -11.51
C VAL A 440 -8.65 36.95 -10.80
N ALA A 441 -7.39 36.68 -11.12
CA ALA A 441 -6.26 37.43 -10.55
C ALA A 441 -6.21 38.91 -11.01
N ARG A 442 -6.71 39.19 -12.24
CA ARG A 442 -6.80 40.56 -12.79
C ARG A 442 -8.07 41.28 -12.33
N ASP A 443 -9.18 40.57 -12.30
CA ASP A 443 -10.49 41.06 -11.88
C ASP A 443 -11.21 39.97 -11.10
N PRO A 444 -11.34 40.10 -9.77
CA PRO A 444 -12.06 39.13 -8.93
C PRO A 444 -13.51 38.89 -9.34
N GLU A 445 -14.15 39.84 -10.03
CA GLU A 445 -15.53 39.74 -10.51
C GLU A 445 -15.64 39.28 -11.98
N ALA A 446 -14.52 38.91 -12.60
CA ALA A 446 -14.51 38.48 -14.00
C ALA A 446 -15.46 37.29 -14.25
N THR A 447 -16.24 37.39 -15.32
CA THR A 447 -17.14 36.32 -15.80
C THR A 447 -16.92 36.00 -17.27
N VAL A 448 -16.00 36.71 -17.95
CA VAL A 448 -15.70 36.56 -19.38
C VAL A 448 -14.24 36.22 -19.55
N LEU A 449 -13.98 35.13 -20.26
CA LEU A 449 -12.61 34.77 -20.68
C LEU A 449 -12.32 35.44 -22.04
N THR A 450 -11.18 36.11 -22.14
CA THR A 450 -10.67 36.79 -23.35
C THR A 450 -9.34 36.18 -23.80
N PRO A 451 -8.88 36.41 -25.04
CA PRO A 451 -7.57 35.93 -25.50
C PRO A 451 -6.39 36.37 -24.63
N GLU A 452 -6.50 37.50 -23.95
CA GLU A 452 -5.46 38.02 -23.04
C GLU A 452 -5.23 37.16 -21.81
N HIS A 453 -6.19 36.32 -21.46
CA HIS A 453 -6.09 35.33 -20.37
C HIS A 453 -5.45 34.02 -20.84
N HIS A 454 -5.36 33.79 -22.16
CA HIS A 454 -4.74 32.60 -22.76
C HIS A 454 -3.34 32.97 -23.29
N GLU A 455 -2.32 32.26 -22.82
CA GLU A 455 -0.94 32.40 -23.33
C GLU A 455 -0.61 31.27 -24.31
N SER A 456 0.10 31.62 -25.41
CA SER A 456 0.55 30.64 -26.41
C SER A 456 1.43 29.53 -25.79
N ARG A 457 2.17 29.83 -24.71
CA ARG A 457 2.97 28.86 -23.95
C ARG A 457 2.14 27.78 -23.24
N ASP A 458 0.84 27.98 -23.04
CA ASP A 458 -0.05 26.98 -22.45
C ASP A 458 -0.23 25.75 -23.35
N VAL A 459 0.09 25.89 -24.63
CA VAL A 459 0.02 24.82 -25.64
C VAL A 459 1.35 24.05 -25.73
N ASP A 460 2.50 24.73 -25.53
CA ASP A 460 3.83 24.14 -25.74
C ASP A 460 4.30 23.27 -24.55
N HIS A 461 3.81 23.50 -23.32
CA HIS A 461 4.26 22.72 -22.15
C HIS A 461 3.76 21.27 -22.09
N ALA A 462 2.71 20.92 -22.85
CA ALA A 462 2.26 19.52 -22.93
C ALA A 462 3.26 18.61 -23.67
N SER A 463 4.13 19.18 -24.51
CA SER A 463 5.17 18.43 -25.22
C SER A 463 6.31 17.96 -24.28
N ILE A 464 6.50 18.62 -23.14
CA ILE A 464 7.57 18.28 -22.19
C ILE A 464 7.15 17.12 -21.29
N ASP A 465 5.87 17.08 -20.84
CA ASP A 465 5.36 15.96 -20.02
C ASP A 465 5.20 14.68 -20.84
N GLN A 466 4.83 14.76 -22.14
CA GLN A 466 4.78 13.60 -23.03
C GLN A 466 6.16 13.08 -23.43
N ALA A 467 7.17 13.95 -23.51
CA ALA A 467 8.55 13.53 -23.73
C ALA A 467 9.13 12.78 -22.52
N GLN A 468 8.62 13.05 -21.33
CA GLN A 468 9.02 12.30 -20.12
C GLN A 468 8.28 10.96 -19.98
N GLU A 469 7.01 10.85 -20.40
CA GLU A 469 6.27 9.58 -20.44
C GLU A 469 6.66 8.67 -21.62
N GLN A 470 7.08 9.24 -22.77
CA GLN A 470 7.51 8.49 -23.94
C GLN A 470 9.02 8.14 -23.95
N ALA A 471 9.81 8.69 -23.01
CA ALA A 471 11.24 8.36 -22.88
C ALA A 471 11.52 6.96 -22.29
N ALA A 472 10.52 6.10 -22.17
CA ALA A 472 10.62 4.82 -21.47
C ALA A 472 10.82 3.58 -22.37
N THR A 473 11.20 3.70 -23.68
CA THR A 473 11.80 2.55 -24.39
C THR A 473 12.58 3.00 -25.64
N PRO A 474 13.90 2.86 -25.64
CA PRO A 474 14.70 3.04 -26.85
C PRO A 474 14.68 1.74 -27.69
N GLU A 475 14.09 1.80 -28.88
CA GLU A 475 13.91 0.66 -29.80
C GLU A 475 15.12 0.33 -30.70
N SER A 476 16.30 0.94 -30.49
CA SER A 476 17.51 0.56 -31.20
C SER A 476 18.75 0.61 -30.29
N SER A 477 19.73 -0.26 -30.56
CA SER A 477 21.01 -0.31 -29.82
C SER A 477 21.72 1.05 -29.79
N ASP A 478 21.61 1.85 -30.85
CA ASP A 478 22.19 3.19 -30.93
C ASP A 478 21.44 4.21 -30.08
N ALA A 479 20.11 4.10 -29.94
CA ALA A 479 19.31 4.96 -29.08
C ALA A 479 19.55 4.69 -27.60
N ILE A 480 19.81 3.43 -27.23
CA ILE A 480 20.21 3.05 -25.85
C ILE A 480 21.56 3.68 -25.51
N GLY A 481 22.52 3.65 -26.44
CA GLY A 481 23.83 4.28 -26.26
C GLY A 481 23.74 5.79 -26.02
N VAL A 482 22.92 6.50 -26.79
CA VAL A 482 22.70 7.94 -26.65
C VAL A 482 21.95 8.27 -25.36
N ALA A 483 20.92 7.50 -25.00
CA ALA A 483 20.19 7.65 -23.74
C ALA A 483 21.10 7.40 -22.53
N TRP A 484 21.95 6.38 -22.59
CA TRP A 484 22.94 6.07 -21.56
C TRP A 484 23.97 7.21 -21.39
N GLN A 485 24.47 7.77 -22.48
CA GLN A 485 25.39 8.92 -22.42
C GLN A 485 24.75 10.16 -21.81
N LYS A 486 23.48 10.44 -22.15
CA LYS A 486 22.70 11.54 -21.51
C LYS A 486 22.53 11.30 -20.02
N LEU A 487 22.16 10.08 -19.60
CA LEU A 487 22.00 9.71 -18.19
C LEU A 487 23.33 9.84 -17.43
N GLN A 488 24.44 9.45 -18.02
CA GLN A 488 25.78 9.61 -17.42
C GLN A 488 26.17 11.08 -17.30
N ALA A 489 25.85 11.91 -18.30
CA ALA A 489 26.10 13.35 -18.25
C ALA A 489 25.27 14.05 -17.15
N GLU A 490 24.00 13.64 -16.98
CA GLU A 490 23.11 14.16 -15.94
C GLU A 490 23.57 13.72 -14.53
N ARG A 491 23.98 12.46 -14.36
CA ARG A 491 24.63 11.97 -13.14
C ARG A 491 25.89 12.77 -12.79
N GLY A 492 26.74 13.03 -13.76
CA GLY A 492 27.93 13.85 -13.54
C GLY A 492 27.60 15.26 -13.05
N ARG A 493 26.58 15.90 -13.63
CA ARG A 493 26.09 17.21 -13.18
C ARG A 493 25.56 17.19 -11.74
N LEU A 494 24.79 16.17 -11.38
CA LEU A 494 24.26 16.00 -10.03
C LEU A 494 25.38 15.73 -9.02
N ASP A 495 26.35 14.90 -9.36
CA ASP A 495 27.54 14.62 -8.54
C ASP A 495 28.39 15.89 -8.32
N ASP A 496 28.56 16.75 -9.33
CA ASP A 496 29.27 18.03 -9.20
C ASP A 496 28.49 19.03 -8.32
N LEU A 497 27.18 19.04 -8.43
CA LEU A 497 26.32 19.91 -7.62
C LEU A 497 26.33 19.45 -6.15
N GLU A 498 26.21 18.16 -5.90
CA GLU A 498 26.32 17.55 -4.57
C GLU A 498 27.69 17.80 -3.95
N LYS A 499 28.78 17.64 -4.72
CA LYS A 499 30.14 17.94 -4.32
C LYS A 499 30.31 19.39 -3.89
N THR A 500 29.69 20.30 -4.63
CA THR A 500 29.73 21.75 -4.31
C THR A 500 28.95 22.08 -3.03
N MET A 501 27.76 21.44 -2.86
CA MET A 501 26.94 21.63 -1.66
C MET A 501 27.63 21.05 -0.42
N LEU A 502 28.17 19.83 -0.50
CA LEU A 502 28.89 19.19 0.61
C LEU A 502 30.15 19.97 0.99
N ARG A 503 30.87 20.53 0.02
CA ARG A 503 32.05 21.38 0.30
C ARG A 503 31.66 22.64 1.07
N LYS A 504 30.58 23.34 0.65
CA LYS A 504 30.05 24.51 1.37
C LYS A 504 29.56 24.14 2.78
N ALA A 505 28.90 23.01 2.95
CA ALA A 505 28.44 22.55 4.26
C ALA A 505 29.60 22.19 5.19
N LEU A 506 30.66 21.57 4.68
CA LEU A 506 31.89 21.30 5.43
C LEU A 506 32.61 22.59 5.84
N ASP A 507 32.74 23.56 4.94
CA ASP A 507 33.34 24.86 5.24
C ASP A 507 32.55 25.59 6.33
N ALA A 508 31.22 25.59 6.26
CA ALA A 508 30.33 26.20 7.25
C ALA A 508 30.38 25.50 8.62
N SER A 509 30.67 24.20 8.65
CA SER A 509 30.75 23.37 9.87
C SER A 509 32.19 23.21 10.40
N GLY A 510 33.16 23.98 9.88
CA GLY A 510 34.56 23.88 10.27
C GLY A 510 35.20 22.51 10.02
N GLY A 511 34.72 21.77 8.99
CA GLY A 511 35.22 20.45 8.63
C GLY A 511 34.66 19.30 9.47
N VAL A 512 33.63 19.52 10.30
CA VAL A 512 33.06 18.48 11.19
C VAL A 512 32.01 17.68 10.47
N VAL A 513 32.39 16.53 9.88
CA VAL A 513 31.51 15.63 9.12
C VAL A 513 30.27 15.17 9.93
N ALA A 514 30.42 14.94 11.24
CA ALA A 514 29.31 14.56 12.11
C ALA A 514 28.24 15.65 12.28
N GLN A 515 28.62 16.93 12.16
CA GLN A 515 27.68 18.04 12.18
C GLN A 515 26.93 18.13 10.86
N VAL A 516 27.63 18.06 9.74
CA VAL A 516 27.02 18.05 8.39
C VAL A 516 26.04 16.90 8.24
N ALA A 517 26.38 15.70 8.73
CA ALA A 517 25.48 14.53 8.69
C ALA A 517 24.17 14.76 9.47
N ARG A 518 24.23 15.42 10.62
CA ARG A 518 23.04 15.81 11.41
C ARG A 518 22.20 16.87 10.70
N ASP A 519 22.85 17.87 10.12
CA ASP A 519 22.17 18.99 9.45
C ASP A 519 21.44 18.54 8.17
N ILE A 520 21.97 17.50 7.48
CA ILE A 520 21.38 16.89 6.29
C ILE A 520 20.39 15.77 6.64
N GLY A 521 20.42 15.24 7.88
CA GLY A 521 19.52 14.17 8.34
C GLY A 521 19.91 12.77 7.89
N ILE A 522 21.21 12.49 7.61
CA ILE A 522 21.70 11.18 7.20
C ILE A 522 22.74 10.60 8.18
N ALA A 523 22.94 9.29 8.15
CA ALA A 523 23.95 8.66 8.99
C ALA A 523 25.37 9.11 8.60
N ARG A 524 26.25 9.32 9.59
CA ARG A 524 27.65 9.72 9.36
C ARG A 524 28.39 8.76 8.42
N THR A 525 28.16 7.47 8.54
CA THR A 525 28.78 6.44 7.69
C THR A 525 28.35 6.56 6.23
N THR A 526 27.07 6.88 5.99
CA THR A 526 26.53 7.12 4.64
C THR A 526 27.14 8.37 4.02
N LEU A 527 27.25 9.45 4.80
CA LEU A 527 27.88 10.68 4.34
C LEU A 527 29.37 10.48 4.01
N SER A 528 30.14 9.80 4.89
CA SER A 528 31.55 9.50 4.64
C SER A 528 31.73 8.66 3.36
N SER A 529 30.94 7.61 3.16
CA SER A 529 30.99 6.78 1.95
C SER A 529 30.67 7.60 0.69
N ARG A 530 29.71 8.52 0.77
CA ARG A 530 29.34 9.40 -0.35
C ARG A 530 30.42 10.46 -0.64
N MET A 531 31.05 11.02 0.40
CA MET A 531 32.18 11.94 0.27
C MET A 531 33.39 11.27 -0.37
N ASP A 532 33.68 10.01 -0.02
CA ASP A 532 34.74 9.22 -0.67
C ASP A 532 34.43 8.98 -2.15
N ALA A 533 33.21 8.63 -2.50
CA ALA A 533 32.76 8.42 -3.88
C ALA A 533 32.86 9.71 -4.73
N LEU A 534 32.64 10.89 -4.13
CA LEU A 534 32.75 12.20 -4.77
C LEU A 534 34.19 12.80 -4.73
N GLY A 535 35.15 12.08 -4.14
CA GLY A 535 36.53 12.54 -4.02
C GLY A 535 36.72 13.72 -3.05
N LEU A 536 35.85 13.86 -2.07
CA LEU A 536 35.97 14.81 -0.96
C LEU A 536 36.65 14.08 0.20
N ARG A 537 37.97 14.21 0.34
CA ARG A 537 38.70 13.63 1.49
C ARG A 537 38.34 14.35 2.78
N GLU A 538 38.15 13.62 3.89
CA GLU A 538 38.08 14.21 5.23
C GLU A 538 39.35 15.04 5.48
N PRO A 539 39.26 16.27 6.03
CA PRO A 539 40.44 16.97 6.47
C PRO A 539 41.15 16.14 7.54
N LYS A 540 42.38 15.72 7.26
CA LYS A 540 43.22 15.06 8.26
C LYS A 540 43.36 16.02 9.44
N ARG A 541 42.95 15.60 10.66
CA ARG A 541 43.28 16.26 11.92
C ARG A 541 44.79 16.17 12.17
#